data_0fa4a5ce503d74f3d4b304a07476e04e
#
_entry.id   0fa4a5ce503d74f3d4b304a07476e04e
#
_cell.length_a   1.000
_cell.length_b   1.000
_cell.length_c   1.000
_cell.angle_alpha   90.00
_cell.angle_beta   90.00
_cell.angle_gamma   90.00
#
_symmetry.space_group_name_H-M   'P 1'
#
loop_
_entity.id
_entity.type
_entity.pdbx_description
1 polymer ?
#
loop_
_entity_poly.entity_id
_entity_poly.type
_entity_poly.pdbx_seq_one_letter_code
_entity_poly.pdbx_strand_id
1 'polypeptide(L)'
;MQPVHMIRRELTTPLAVGYNIGEVSDMLTKRKKVRKYIRFYGQVQAVGFRWRAMQAAQLYGATGWVRNEYDDSVSMEIQGTERQIDDVIAALDRGSYIVIERMEVKKLEPVEDENGFRVKY
;
A
#
# COMPACT_ATOMS: atom_id res chain seq x y z
N MET A 1 -16.12 6.01 3.84
CA MET A 1 -15.22 6.50 3.86
C MET A 1 -14.57 6.67 4.06
N GLN A 2 -14.80 6.90 3.96
CA GLN A 2 -13.92 7.56 3.93
C GLN A 2 -13.24 7.67 4.08
N PRO A 3 -13.58 7.97 4.06
CA PRO A 3 -12.77 8.71 4.10
C PRO A 3 -12.32 9.02 4.00
N VAL A 4 -12.71 9.63 3.82
CA VAL A 4 -11.97 10.36 3.69
C VAL A 4 -11.91 10.76 3.63
N HIS A 5 -12.38 11.14 3.63
CA HIS A 5 -11.94 11.99 3.58
C HIS A 5 -11.70 12.47 3.88
N MET A 6 -12.16 12.67 4.00
CA MET A 6 -11.65 13.58 4.34
C MET A 6 -11.18 13.82 4.71
N ILE A 7 -11.32 14.13 4.66
CA ILE A 7 -10.58 14.78 5.04
C ILE A 7 -10.30 15.09 4.96
N ARG A 8 -10.34 15.50 4.69
CA ARG A 8 -9.78 16.21 4.76
C ARG A 8 -9.73 16.94 4.93
N ARG A 9 -9.85 17.40 4.91
CA ARG A 9 -9.73 18.24 5.19
C ARG A 9 -9.30 18.64 6.06
N GLU A 10 -9.36 18.71 6.43
CA GLU A 10 -8.83 19.16 7.32
C GLU A 10 -7.68 19.53 7.44
N LEU A 11 -7.21 19.52 6.82
CA LEU A 11 -6.04 19.82 6.84
C LEU A 11 -5.86 21.01 6.39
N THR A 12 -6.51 21.53 6.25
CA THR A 12 -6.35 22.55 5.73
C THR A 12 -6.13 23.54 6.53
N THR A 13 -6.18 23.70 7.17
CA THR A 13 -6.04 24.52 7.84
C THR A 13 -5.11 25.16 8.10
N PRO A 14 -4.82 25.73 8.08
CA PRO A 14 -3.95 26.37 8.13
C PRO A 14 -3.14 26.59 8.83
N LEU A 15 -3.03 26.65 8.77
CA LEU A 15 -2.41 26.77 9.16
C LEU A 15 -1.58 27.13 9.69
N ALA A 16 -1.59 27.25 9.54
CA ALA A 16 -0.58 27.64 9.69
C ALA A 16 -0.11 28.07 10.90
N VAL A 17 -0.52 28.80 11.21
CA VAL A 17 -0.20 29.23 12.32
C VAL A 17 -0.50 28.40 13.28
N GLY A 18 0.08 28.02 14.07
CA GLY A 18 -0.38 27.42 15.16
C GLY A 18 -0.52 25.99 15.16
N TYR A 19 0.24 25.26 14.45
CA TYR A 19 0.31 23.84 14.68
C TYR A 19 0.85 23.62 16.07
N ASN A 20 0.16 22.81 16.86
CA ASN A 20 0.71 22.39 18.13
C ASN A 20 1.57 21.15 17.93
N ILE A 21 2.30 20.77 18.97
CA ILE A 21 3.21 19.65 18.92
C ILE A 21 2.48 18.34 18.63
N GLY A 22 1.29 18.17 19.17
CA GLY A 22 0.50 16.97 18.92
C GLY A 22 0.12 16.82 17.46
N GLU A 23 -0.26 17.93 16.82
CA GLU A 23 -0.61 17.90 15.40
C GLU A 23 0.57 17.56 14.53
N VAL A 24 1.74 18.13 14.82
CA VAL A 24 2.96 17.82 14.07
C VAL A 24 3.34 16.36 14.27
N SER A 25 3.24 15.85 15.48
CA SER A 25 3.55 14.46 15.78
C SER A 25 2.65 13.52 15.01
N ASP A 26 1.34 13.82 14.91
CA ASP A 26 0.40 13.01 14.15
C ASP A 26 0.75 13.02 12.65
N MET A 27 1.13 14.18 12.13
CA MET A 27 1.53 14.28 10.73
C MET A 27 2.76 13.44 10.44
N LEU A 28 3.74 13.47 11.32
CA LEU A 28 4.97 12.68 11.16
C LEU A 28 4.68 11.19 11.25
N THR A 29 3.79 10.79 12.15
CA THR A 29 3.39 9.39 12.30
C THR A 29 2.73 8.87 11.02
N LYS A 30 1.88 9.68 10.39
CA LYS A 30 1.22 9.30 9.15
C LYS A 30 2.18 9.14 7.98
N ARG A 31 3.35 9.78 8.05
CA ARG A 31 4.38 9.67 7.02
C ARG A 31 5.38 8.57 7.32
N LYS A 32 5.25 7.93 8.46
CA LYS A 32 6.16 6.87 8.85
C LYS A 32 5.97 5.67 7.91
N LYS A 33 7.08 5.07 7.53
CA LYS A 33 7.04 3.86 6.72
C LYS A 33 6.61 2.68 7.56
N VAL A 34 5.77 1.87 6.97
CA VAL A 34 5.34 0.60 7.54
C VAL A 34 5.57 -0.48 6.50
N ARG A 35 5.65 -1.73 6.94
CA ARG A 35 5.78 -2.86 6.04
C ARG A 35 4.68 -3.84 6.32
N LYS A 36 4.08 -4.38 5.25
CA LYS A 36 3.00 -5.36 5.38
C LYS A 36 3.28 -6.54 4.47
N TYR A 37 3.00 -7.73 4.98
CA TYR A 37 2.86 -8.93 4.18
C TYR A 37 1.37 -9.10 3.89
N ILE A 38 1.03 -9.27 2.62
CA ILE A 38 -0.36 -9.40 2.21
C ILE A 38 -0.48 -10.60 1.30
N ARG A 39 -1.46 -11.46 1.59
CA ARG A 39 -1.78 -12.58 0.73
C ARG A 39 -3.15 -12.33 0.13
N PHE A 40 -3.22 -12.37 -1.20
CA PHE A 40 -4.43 -12.07 -1.96
C PHE A 40 -5.01 -13.37 -2.49
N TYR A 41 -6.31 -13.56 -2.30
CA TYR A 41 -7.04 -14.72 -2.78
C TYR A 41 -8.15 -14.27 -3.71
N GLY A 42 -8.43 -15.07 -4.73
CA GLY A 42 -9.45 -14.80 -5.73
C GLY A 42 -8.92 -15.03 -7.12
N GLN A 43 -9.36 -14.24 -8.08
CA GLN A 43 -8.83 -14.28 -9.43
C GLN A 43 -7.63 -13.35 -9.49
N VAL A 44 -6.48 -13.85 -9.06
CA VAL A 44 -5.29 -13.02 -8.88
C VAL A 44 -4.08 -13.52 -9.68
N GLN A 45 -4.11 -14.76 -10.19
CA GLN A 45 -3.05 -15.26 -11.07
C GLN A 45 -3.51 -15.22 -12.52
N ALA A 46 -2.57 -15.07 -13.45
CA ALA A 46 -2.82 -15.05 -14.89
C ALA A 46 -3.75 -13.92 -15.33
N VAL A 47 -3.83 -12.84 -14.54
CA VAL A 47 -4.68 -11.68 -14.82
C VAL A 47 -3.89 -10.37 -14.77
N GLY A 48 -2.55 -10.46 -14.82
CA GLY A 48 -1.69 -9.29 -14.82
C GLY A 48 -1.46 -8.69 -13.45
N PHE A 49 -1.77 -9.42 -12.38
CA PHE A 49 -1.69 -8.91 -11.01
C PHE A 49 -0.27 -8.46 -10.66
N ARG A 50 0.72 -9.32 -10.89
CA ARG A 50 2.11 -9.00 -10.50
C ARG A 50 2.63 -7.78 -11.25
N TRP A 51 2.32 -7.68 -12.53
CA TRP A 51 2.73 -6.54 -13.34
C TRP A 51 2.07 -5.26 -12.85
N ARG A 52 0.77 -5.33 -12.58
CA ARG A 52 0.02 -4.17 -12.10
C ARG A 52 0.51 -3.74 -10.72
N ALA A 53 0.84 -4.69 -9.85
CA ALA A 53 1.40 -4.40 -8.53
C ALA A 53 2.71 -3.63 -8.65
N MET A 54 3.59 -4.09 -9.54
CA MET A 54 4.87 -3.43 -9.77
C MET A 54 4.67 -2.01 -10.30
N GLN A 55 3.77 -1.84 -11.28
CA GLN A 55 3.48 -0.53 -11.84
C GLN A 55 2.94 0.42 -10.78
N ALA A 56 1.98 -0.05 -9.98
CA ALA A 56 1.37 0.77 -8.96
C ALA A 56 2.38 1.13 -7.87
N ALA A 57 3.19 0.17 -7.45
CA ALA A 57 4.20 0.43 -6.43
C ALA A 57 5.20 1.49 -6.90
N GLN A 58 5.64 1.41 -8.15
CA GLN A 58 6.54 2.41 -8.71
C GLN A 58 5.87 3.78 -8.78
N LEU A 59 4.62 3.81 -9.18
CA LEU A 59 3.88 5.08 -9.30
C LEU A 59 3.73 5.77 -7.95
N TYR A 60 3.40 5.01 -6.92
CA TYR A 60 3.12 5.58 -5.59
C TYR A 60 4.34 5.58 -4.66
N GLY A 61 5.46 5.04 -5.11
CA GLY A 61 6.70 5.11 -4.35
C GLY A 61 6.83 4.04 -3.26
N ALA A 62 6.10 2.93 -3.38
CA ALA A 62 6.23 1.81 -2.45
C ALA A 62 7.33 0.87 -2.91
N THR A 63 7.93 0.15 -1.97
CA THR A 63 8.95 -0.85 -2.27
C THR A 63 8.50 -2.23 -1.80
N GLY A 64 9.16 -3.27 -2.27
CA GLY A 64 8.83 -4.62 -1.86
C GLY A 64 8.93 -5.63 -2.98
N TRP A 65 8.07 -6.64 -2.91
CA TRP A 65 8.03 -7.70 -3.91
C TRP A 65 6.65 -8.37 -3.96
N VAL A 66 6.39 -9.07 -5.06
CA VAL A 66 5.15 -9.80 -5.30
C VAL A 66 5.47 -11.15 -5.93
N ARG A 67 4.74 -12.20 -5.56
CA ARG A 67 5.00 -13.56 -6.01
C ARG A 67 3.72 -14.37 -6.10
N ASN A 68 3.59 -15.20 -7.16
CA ASN A 68 2.53 -16.21 -7.22
C ASN A 68 2.84 -17.37 -6.27
N GLU A 69 1.80 -17.90 -5.65
CA GLU A 69 1.93 -19.04 -4.75
C GLU A 69 1.29 -20.28 -5.37
N TYR A 70 1.57 -21.47 -4.81
CA TYR A 70 1.07 -22.73 -5.36
C TYR A 70 -0.43 -22.90 -5.30
N ASP A 71 -1.08 -22.24 -4.32
CA ASP A 71 -2.51 -22.36 -4.11
C ASP A 71 -3.32 -21.34 -4.91
N ASP A 72 -2.74 -20.80 -5.96
CA ASP A 72 -3.34 -19.78 -6.83
C ASP A 72 -3.47 -18.41 -6.18
N SER A 73 -3.00 -18.23 -4.97
CA SER A 73 -2.94 -16.93 -4.33
C SER A 73 -1.69 -16.17 -4.77
N VAL A 74 -1.64 -14.88 -4.41
CA VAL A 74 -0.47 -14.03 -4.65
C VAL A 74 -0.04 -13.45 -3.31
N SER A 75 1.25 -13.55 -3.01
CA SER A 75 1.80 -12.93 -1.81
C SER A 75 2.60 -11.69 -2.17
N MET A 76 2.62 -10.74 -1.27
CA MET A 76 3.31 -9.47 -1.47
C MET A 76 3.85 -8.97 -0.15
N GLU A 77 5.08 -8.48 -0.14
CA GLU A 77 5.53 -7.60 0.93
C GLU A 77 5.63 -6.20 0.34
N ILE A 78 5.08 -5.23 1.03
CA ILE A 78 5.04 -3.86 0.54
C ILE A 78 5.36 -2.90 1.67
N GLN A 79 6.18 -1.92 1.36
CA GLN A 79 6.67 -0.96 2.33
C GLN A 79 6.50 0.46 1.79
N GLY A 80 6.04 1.33 2.65
CA GLY A 80 5.83 2.74 2.35
C GLY A 80 5.00 3.34 3.46
N THR A 81 4.46 4.52 3.21
CA THR A 81 3.47 5.08 4.13
C THR A 81 2.17 4.29 4.00
N GLU A 82 1.31 4.38 5.00
CA GLU A 82 -0.01 3.75 4.91
C GLU A 82 -0.74 4.19 3.64
N ARG A 83 -0.65 5.46 3.31
CA ARG A 83 -1.31 6.00 2.12
C ARG A 83 -0.76 5.38 0.84
N GLN A 84 0.55 5.24 0.73
CA GLN A 84 1.16 4.64 -0.45
C GLN A 84 0.70 3.19 -0.62
N ILE A 85 0.67 2.44 0.46
CA ILE A 85 0.24 1.05 0.43
C ILE A 85 -1.23 0.96 0.04
N ASP A 86 -2.09 1.79 0.63
CA ASP A 86 -3.51 1.81 0.31
C ASP A 86 -3.74 2.15 -1.17
N ASP A 87 -2.97 3.08 -1.71
CA ASP A 87 -3.09 3.48 -3.11
C ASP A 87 -2.72 2.31 -4.05
N VAL A 88 -1.69 1.54 -3.69
CA VAL A 88 -1.32 0.36 -4.48
C VAL A 88 -2.44 -0.68 -4.44
N ILE A 89 -2.98 -0.97 -3.25
CA ILE A 89 -4.06 -1.95 -3.13
C ILE A 89 -5.29 -1.50 -3.92
N ALA A 90 -5.63 -0.22 -3.85
CA ALA A 90 -6.75 0.32 -4.60
C ALA A 90 -6.52 0.18 -6.11
N ALA A 91 -5.29 0.39 -6.57
CA ALA A 91 -4.96 0.22 -7.98
C ALA A 91 -5.12 -1.25 -8.41
N LEU A 92 -4.76 -2.20 -7.56
CA LEU A 92 -4.96 -3.62 -7.85
C LEU A 92 -6.44 -3.94 -7.95
N ASP A 93 -7.23 -3.41 -7.03
CA ASP A 93 -8.67 -3.67 -7.01
C ASP A 93 -9.39 -3.11 -8.24
N ARG A 94 -8.81 -2.12 -8.91
CA ARG A 94 -9.37 -1.55 -10.13
C ARG A 94 -8.96 -2.30 -11.40
N GLY A 95 -8.12 -3.33 -11.29
CA GLY A 95 -7.70 -4.11 -12.45
C GLY A 95 -8.87 -4.84 -13.08
N SER A 96 -8.98 -4.79 -14.42
CA SER A 96 -10.17 -5.28 -15.13
C SER A 96 -10.47 -6.75 -14.91
N TYR A 97 -9.43 -7.57 -14.78
CA TYR A 97 -9.60 -9.02 -14.64
C TYR A 97 -9.21 -9.53 -13.27
N ILE A 98 -8.83 -8.61 -12.39
CA ILE A 98 -8.42 -8.97 -11.02
C ILE A 98 -9.66 -8.96 -10.14
N VAL A 99 -9.89 -10.05 -9.43
CA VAL A 99 -10.96 -10.14 -8.43
C VAL A 99 -10.32 -10.55 -7.12
N ILE A 100 -10.26 -9.63 -6.17
CA ILE A 100 -9.73 -9.90 -4.85
C ILE A 100 -10.91 -10.28 -3.97
N GLU A 101 -10.97 -11.55 -3.60
CA GLU A 101 -12.06 -12.05 -2.75
C GLU A 101 -11.73 -11.91 -1.28
N ARG A 102 -10.44 -12.01 -0.94
CA ARG A 102 -10.00 -11.97 0.45
C ARG A 102 -8.54 -11.57 0.51
N MET A 103 -8.17 -10.84 1.55
CA MET A 103 -6.79 -10.51 1.85
C MET A 103 -6.46 -10.93 3.27
N GLU A 104 -5.28 -11.47 3.47
CA GLU A 104 -4.70 -11.67 4.79
C GLU A 104 -3.54 -10.72 4.93
N VAL A 105 -3.55 -9.91 5.97
CA VAL A 105 -2.56 -8.85 6.16
C VAL A 105 -1.82 -9.08 7.47
N LYS A 106 -0.50 -9.01 7.41
CA LYS A 106 0.35 -9.15 8.58
C LYS A 106 1.33 -7.99 8.61
N LYS A 107 1.41 -7.33 9.75
CA LYS A 107 2.35 -6.22 9.91
C LYS A 107 3.75 -6.78 10.15
N LEU A 108 4.72 -6.21 9.46
CA LEU A 108 6.13 -6.58 9.59
C LEU A 108 6.94 -5.37 10.00
N GLU A 109 8.16 -5.61 10.46
CA GLU A 109 9.10 -4.55 10.68
C GLU A 109 9.61 -4.02 9.34
N PRO A 110 9.74 -2.71 9.18
CA PRO A 110 10.33 -2.16 7.97
C PRO A 110 11.76 -2.63 7.79
N VAL A 111 12.16 -2.77 6.53
CA VAL A 111 13.56 -3.09 6.20
C VAL A 111 14.24 -1.82 5.70
N GLU A 112 15.55 -1.75 5.92
CA GLU A 112 16.34 -0.61 5.48
C GLU A 112 16.92 -0.88 4.10
N ASP A 113 17.17 0.18 3.37
CA ASP A 113 17.91 0.13 2.09
C ASP A 113 17.23 -0.69 1.00
N GLU A 114 15.92 -0.90 1.09
CA GLU A 114 15.19 -1.55 0.01
C GLU A 114 14.88 -0.53 -1.08
N ASN A 115 15.24 -0.86 -2.31
CA ASN A 115 15.00 -0.01 -3.46
C ASN A 115 14.07 -0.72 -4.44
N GLY A 116 13.01 -0.03 -4.82
CA GLY A 116 12.13 -0.49 -5.86
C GLY A 116 11.20 -1.62 -5.46
N PHE A 117 10.44 -2.07 -6.43
CA PHE A 117 9.47 -3.14 -6.24
C PHE A 117 9.69 -4.17 -7.36
N ARG A 118 9.75 -5.44 -7.00
CA ARG A 118 10.11 -6.47 -7.97
C ARG A 118 9.17 -7.66 -7.93
N VAL A 119 9.16 -8.40 -9.02
CA VAL A 119 8.44 -9.65 -9.13
C VAL A 119 9.39 -10.79 -8.75
N LYS A 120 8.95 -11.65 -7.85
CA LYS A 120 9.69 -12.88 -7.51
C LYS A 120 9.04 -14.06 -8.19
N TYR A 121 9.84 -15.05 -8.52
CA TYR A 121 9.39 -16.28 -9.17
C TYR A 121 9.67 -17.52 -8.34
#